data_f46a6829e85404b3f3e514da09048e0f
#
_entry.id   f46a6829e85404b3f3e514da09048e0f
#
_cell.length_a   1.000
_cell.length_b   1.000
_cell.length_c   1.000
_cell.angle_alpha   90.00
_cell.angle_beta   90.00
_cell.angle_gamma   90.00
#
_symmetry.space_group_name_H-M   'P 1'
#
loop_
_entity.id
_entity.type
_entity.pdbx_description
1 polymer ?
#
loop_
_entity_poly.entity_id
_entity_poly.type
_entity_poly.pdbx_seq_one_letter_code
_entity_poly.pdbx_strand_id
1 'polypeptide(L)'
;MNAAVVAMKTNTKPPYRLVADSIREKVLAGEYALGKLPSERALIRQFGISRATAAKVLATLESEGLVVRRRGAGAFVNPQSASPENAYVSTLIADMDVREFFSAICGSIADRARAYNLNLIWGARQEFNELSRDGSLDDYVARCKAANIKGVFFVPQDAMGERGVELRNQEIAETLRRKGITVVLIDRDIVPFPRRSDFDFVGIDNVQAGYVQAKHLIACGCRRLVYVSHEKQVWTVDARFNGMRNALEECGLPTDGPLLFRGDPTDESFVRAVMRRRPDGLVFIHDDMAIAFMGVCSRLYRRTVKYIGLDDISHSRHLGISSLRQPARFIGEEAARLMALRLGHDTLPPRQVLFSAELIPRRSSLGG
;
A
#
# COMPACT_ATOMS: atom_id res chain seq x y z
N MET A 1 -17.14 -21.00 29.40
CA MET A 1 -15.78 -21.19 29.94
C MET A 1 -14.82 -21.16 28.75
N ASN A 2 -13.91 -20.17 28.70
CA ASN A 2 -13.07 -19.87 27.51
C ASN A 2 -11.97 -20.95 27.35
N ALA A 3 -11.73 -21.42 26.13
CA ALA A 3 -10.71 -22.41 25.79
C ALA A 3 -9.30 -22.07 26.34
N ALA A 4 -8.98 -20.77 26.49
CA ALA A 4 -7.73 -20.28 27.08
C ALA A 4 -7.56 -20.65 28.57
N VAL A 5 -8.66 -20.78 29.33
CA VAL A 5 -8.64 -21.15 30.76
C VAL A 5 -8.42 -22.65 30.95
N VAL A 6 -8.84 -23.46 29.97
CA VAL A 6 -8.65 -24.93 30.01
C VAL A 6 -7.19 -25.30 29.68
N ALA A 7 -6.54 -24.57 28.77
CA ALA A 7 -5.14 -24.81 28.39
C ALA A 7 -4.13 -24.49 29.51
N MET A 8 -4.50 -23.64 30.49
CA MET A 8 -3.62 -23.29 31.61
C MET A 8 -3.43 -24.41 32.66
N LYS A 9 -4.28 -25.43 32.65
CA LYS A 9 -4.23 -26.52 33.66
C LYS A 9 -3.29 -27.70 33.33
N THR A 10 -2.81 -27.73 32.07
CA THR A 10 -1.96 -28.86 31.58
C THR A 10 -0.51 -28.46 31.26
N ASN A 11 -0.12 -27.19 31.45
CA ASN A 11 1.18 -26.69 31.04
C ASN A 11 2.07 -26.41 32.28
N THR A 12 3.29 -26.94 32.28
CA THR A 12 4.31 -26.78 33.36
C THR A 12 4.86 -25.33 33.50
N LYS A 13 4.52 -24.42 32.58
CA LYS A 13 4.96 -23.01 32.66
C LYS A 13 4.11 -22.20 33.65
N PRO A 14 4.72 -21.28 34.42
CA PRO A 14 3.98 -20.39 35.31
C PRO A 14 2.92 -19.55 34.56
N PRO A 15 1.75 -19.26 35.16
CA PRO A 15 0.65 -18.57 34.48
C PRO A 15 1.04 -17.21 33.84
N TYR A 16 1.93 -16.46 34.50
CA TYR A 16 2.39 -15.18 33.95
C TYR A 16 3.21 -15.35 32.66
N ARG A 17 3.96 -16.44 32.48
CA ARG A 17 4.72 -16.72 31.27
C ARG A 17 3.79 -17.06 30.08
N LEU A 18 2.78 -17.88 30.32
CA LEU A 18 1.80 -18.23 29.30
C LEU A 18 1.08 -16.97 28.75
N VAL A 19 0.70 -16.07 29.65
CA VAL A 19 0.06 -14.80 29.24
C VAL A 19 1.09 -13.88 28.59
N ALA A 20 2.33 -13.81 29.09
CA ALA A 20 3.39 -13.02 28.46
C ALA A 20 3.70 -13.54 27.04
N ASP A 21 3.78 -14.88 26.84
CA ASP A 21 3.97 -15.51 25.54
C ASP A 21 2.85 -15.12 24.57
N SER A 22 1.58 -15.22 25.00
CA SER A 22 0.43 -14.83 24.20
C SER A 22 0.43 -13.33 23.83
N ILE A 23 0.79 -12.45 24.77
CA ILE A 23 0.90 -11.01 24.49
C ILE A 23 2.10 -10.72 23.58
N ARG A 24 3.21 -11.42 23.78
CA ARG A 24 4.40 -11.31 22.91
C ARG A 24 4.08 -11.66 21.47
N GLU A 25 3.39 -12.78 21.24
CA GLU A 25 2.93 -13.18 19.90
C GLU A 25 2.07 -12.09 19.26
N LYS A 26 1.15 -11.50 20.02
CA LYS A 26 0.28 -10.42 19.54
C LYS A 26 1.02 -9.10 19.28
N VAL A 27 2.02 -8.76 20.12
CA VAL A 27 2.91 -7.61 19.89
C VAL A 27 3.70 -7.81 18.60
N LEU A 28 4.32 -8.98 18.42
CA LEU A 28 5.06 -9.34 17.22
C LEU A 28 4.16 -9.45 15.99
N ALA A 29 2.92 -9.92 16.16
CA ALA A 29 1.91 -9.96 15.12
C ALA A 29 1.33 -8.57 14.74
N GLY A 30 1.68 -7.52 15.50
CA GLY A 30 1.18 -6.16 15.27
C GLY A 30 -0.31 -5.99 15.56
N GLU A 31 -0.93 -6.89 16.36
CA GLU A 31 -2.35 -6.80 16.71
C GLU A 31 -2.70 -5.54 17.54
N TYR A 32 -1.70 -4.86 18.10
CA TYR A 32 -1.87 -3.61 18.83
C TYR A 32 -1.64 -2.41 17.91
N ALA A 33 -2.56 -2.17 16.97
CA ALA A 33 -2.46 -1.20 15.88
C ALA A 33 -2.16 0.25 16.31
N LEU A 34 -2.51 0.63 17.54
CA LEU A 34 -2.20 1.95 18.13
C LEU A 34 -0.98 1.92 19.06
N GLY A 35 -0.24 0.82 19.06
CA GLY A 35 0.92 0.63 19.92
C GLY A 35 0.57 0.51 21.42
N LYS A 36 -0.69 0.60 21.82
CA LYS A 36 -1.11 0.54 23.22
C LYS A 36 -1.56 -0.88 23.60
N LEU A 37 -0.95 -1.43 24.64
CA LEU A 37 -1.33 -2.73 25.20
C LEU A 37 -2.59 -2.64 26.07
N PRO A 38 -3.27 -3.79 26.29
CA PRO A 38 -4.34 -3.88 27.28
C PRO A 38 -3.84 -3.45 28.67
N SER A 39 -4.67 -2.70 29.38
CA SER A 39 -4.35 -2.32 30.76
C SER A 39 -4.30 -3.54 31.69
N GLU A 40 -3.66 -3.43 32.87
CA GLU A 40 -3.67 -4.50 33.89
C GLU A 40 -5.08 -5.02 34.16
N ARG A 41 -6.07 -4.10 34.25
CA ARG A 41 -7.49 -4.46 34.45
C ARG A 41 -8.07 -5.24 33.27
N ALA A 42 -7.67 -4.91 32.05
CA ALA A 42 -8.10 -5.62 30.87
C ALA A 42 -7.49 -7.04 30.80
N LEU A 43 -6.19 -7.18 31.13
CA LEU A 43 -5.52 -8.48 31.23
C LEU A 43 -6.15 -9.38 32.29
N ILE A 44 -6.48 -8.84 33.45
CA ILE A 44 -7.18 -9.57 34.53
C ILE A 44 -8.50 -10.14 34.01
N ARG A 45 -9.31 -9.31 33.31
CA ARG A 45 -10.61 -9.74 32.75
C ARG A 45 -10.46 -10.75 31.62
N GLN A 46 -9.50 -10.53 30.74
CA GLN A 46 -9.30 -11.34 29.53
C GLN A 46 -8.75 -12.74 29.84
N PHE A 47 -7.78 -12.82 30.78
CA PHE A 47 -7.06 -14.07 31.07
C PHE A 47 -7.41 -14.69 32.44
N GLY A 48 -8.28 -14.06 33.23
CA GLY A 48 -8.68 -14.59 34.55
C GLY A 48 -7.53 -14.65 35.55
N ILE A 49 -6.55 -13.74 35.46
CA ILE A 49 -5.34 -13.72 36.29
C ILE A 49 -5.44 -12.70 37.44
N SER A 50 -4.60 -12.88 38.46
CA SER A 50 -4.51 -11.91 39.57
C SER A 50 -3.84 -10.59 39.11
N ARG A 51 -4.08 -9.50 39.87
CA ARG A 51 -3.42 -8.21 39.62
C ARG A 51 -1.89 -8.32 39.67
N ALA A 52 -1.36 -9.08 40.65
CA ALA A 52 0.08 -9.33 40.76
C ALA A 52 0.63 -10.06 39.51
N THR A 53 -0.13 -11.03 38.98
CA THR A 53 0.22 -11.76 37.77
C THR A 53 0.20 -10.82 36.52
N ALA A 54 -0.80 -9.98 36.41
CA ALA A 54 -0.90 -9.02 35.29
C ALA A 54 0.27 -7.99 35.35
N ALA A 55 0.57 -7.48 36.51
CA ALA A 55 1.73 -6.57 36.69
C ALA A 55 3.06 -7.28 36.34
N LYS A 56 3.21 -8.57 36.70
CA LYS A 56 4.39 -9.36 36.36
C LYS A 56 4.49 -9.65 34.86
N VAL A 57 3.37 -9.89 34.17
CA VAL A 57 3.33 -10.01 32.69
C VAL A 57 3.89 -8.76 32.02
N LEU A 58 3.37 -7.59 32.37
CA LEU A 58 3.84 -6.33 31.81
C LEU A 58 5.30 -6.03 32.16
N ALA A 59 5.73 -6.33 33.38
CA ALA A 59 7.11 -6.16 33.81
C ALA A 59 8.07 -7.11 33.05
N THR A 60 7.64 -8.36 32.78
CA THR A 60 8.41 -9.32 31.98
C THR A 60 8.56 -8.80 30.53
N LEU A 61 7.49 -8.37 29.91
CA LEU A 61 7.54 -7.81 28.55
C LEU A 61 8.36 -6.52 28.47
N GLU A 62 8.35 -5.71 29.53
CA GLU A 62 9.19 -4.52 29.66
C GLU A 62 10.68 -4.88 29.83
N SER A 63 11.00 -5.87 30.67
CA SER A 63 12.38 -6.37 30.82
C SER A 63 12.93 -7.04 29.55
N GLU A 64 12.05 -7.57 28.70
CA GLU A 64 12.38 -8.10 27.36
C GLU A 64 12.51 -6.99 26.32
N GLY A 65 12.29 -5.73 26.68
CA GLY A 65 12.33 -4.59 25.78
C GLY A 65 11.14 -4.51 24.81
N LEU A 66 10.15 -5.40 24.91
CA LEU A 66 8.98 -5.44 24.01
C LEU A 66 7.95 -4.35 24.30
N VAL A 67 7.95 -3.83 25.53
CA VAL A 67 6.95 -2.88 26.02
C VAL A 67 7.62 -1.74 26.75
N VAL A 68 7.07 -0.54 26.61
CA VAL A 68 7.45 0.65 27.40
C VAL A 68 6.25 1.09 28.23
N ARG A 69 6.45 1.27 29.53
CA ARG A 69 5.43 1.79 30.44
C ARG A 69 5.54 3.31 30.55
N ARG A 70 4.43 4.01 30.28
CA ARG A 70 4.33 5.47 30.47
C ARG A 70 3.45 5.77 31.67
N ARG A 71 4.00 6.45 32.66
CA ARG A 71 3.30 6.78 33.92
C ARG A 71 1.98 7.50 33.60
N GLY A 72 0.86 6.98 34.11
CA GLY A 72 -0.48 7.52 33.86
C GLY A 72 -1.09 7.20 32.49
N ALA A 73 -0.32 6.80 31.49
CA ALA A 73 -0.79 6.53 30.12
C ALA A 73 -0.97 5.03 29.81
N GLY A 74 -0.26 4.15 30.54
CA GLY A 74 -0.35 2.70 30.35
C GLY A 74 0.91 2.09 29.75
N ALA A 75 0.77 0.87 29.21
CA ALA A 75 1.83 0.13 28.54
C ALA A 75 1.67 0.23 27.01
N PHE A 76 2.77 0.41 26.31
CA PHE A 76 2.81 0.56 24.85
C PHE A 76 3.84 -0.40 24.28
N VAL A 77 3.61 -0.87 23.06
CA VAL A 77 4.63 -1.60 22.30
C VAL A 77 5.88 -0.71 22.22
N ASN A 78 7.03 -1.26 22.56
CA ASN A 78 8.29 -0.56 22.38
C ASN A 78 8.62 -0.52 20.88
N PRO A 79 8.69 0.62 20.22
CA PRO A 79 9.03 0.69 18.80
C PRO A 79 10.38 0.05 18.47
N GLN A 80 11.29 0.01 19.46
CA GLN A 80 12.63 -0.56 19.30
C GLN A 80 12.69 -2.09 19.47
N SER A 81 11.65 -2.72 20.01
CA SER A 81 11.65 -4.17 20.28
C SER A 81 11.51 -5.04 19.05
N ALA A 82 11.04 -4.48 17.95
CA ALA A 82 10.84 -5.19 16.68
C ALA A 82 12.00 -5.02 15.69
N SER A 83 13.04 -4.25 16.05
CA SER A 83 14.11 -3.92 15.10
C SER A 83 15.43 -4.56 15.49
N PRO A 84 16.15 -5.16 14.55
CA PRO A 84 17.54 -5.52 14.74
C PRO A 84 18.35 -4.23 14.98
N GLU A 85 19.36 -4.30 15.84
CA GLU A 85 20.28 -3.16 16.06
C GLU A 85 20.86 -2.67 14.72
N ASN A 86 20.50 -1.42 14.33
CA ASN A 86 21.06 -0.74 13.17
C ASN A 86 20.97 -1.50 11.83
N ALA A 87 19.79 -2.03 11.47
CA ALA A 87 19.61 -2.64 10.17
C ALA A 87 19.60 -1.57 9.06
N TYR A 88 20.36 -1.80 8.00
CA TYR A 88 20.29 -0.99 6.78
C TYR A 88 19.19 -1.53 5.86
N VAL A 89 18.38 -0.62 5.34
CA VAL A 89 17.31 -0.90 4.37
C VAL A 89 17.43 0.02 3.17
N SER A 90 17.06 -0.44 1.99
CA SER A 90 17.13 0.36 0.77
C SER A 90 15.77 0.45 0.08
N THR A 91 15.70 1.26 -0.97
CA THR A 91 14.51 1.44 -1.81
C THR A 91 14.82 1.07 -3.25
N LEU A 92 13.90 0.37 -3.90
CA LEU A 92 13.83 0.17 -5.35
C LEU A 92 12.53 0.80 -5.86
N ILE A 93 12.56 2.12 -6.10
CA ILE A 93 11.41 2.92 -6.51
C ILE A 93 11.82 3.80 -7.67
N ALA A 94 11.24 3.56 -8.86
CA ALA A 94 11.64 4.22 -10.10
C ALA A 94 11.32 5.73 -10.16
N ASP A 95 10.14 6.11 -9.68
CA ASP A 95 9.54 7.43 -9.89
C ASP A 95 9.53 8.29 -8.61
N MET A 96 10.52 8.09 -7.75
CA MET A 96 10.60 8.71 -6.43
C MET A 96 10.60 10.25 -6.50
N ASP A 97 11.24 10.79 -7.52
CA ASP A 97 11.45 12.25 -7.71
C ASP A 97 10.40 12.88 -8.65
N VAL A 98 9.60 12.07 -9.35
CA VAL A 98 8.71 12.56 -10.42
C VAL A 98 7.26 12.60 -9.99
N ARG A 99 6.83 11.69 -9.10
CA ARG A 99 5.44 11.61 -8.64
C ARG A 99 5.31 11.99 -7.18
N GLU A 100 4.48 13.01 -6.89
CA GLU A 100 4.17 13.48 -5.52
C GLU A 100 3.78 12.30 -4.59
N PHE A 101 3.06 11.33 -5.10
CA PHE A 101 2.62 10.15 -4.36
C PHE A 101 3.80 9.32 -3.82
N PHE A 102 4.75 8.94 -4.68
CA PHE A 102 5.92 8.15 -4.25
C PHE A 102 6.87 8.94 -3.37
N SER A 103 7.05 10.23 -3.64
CA SER A 103 7.82 11.14 -2.78
C SER A 103 7.24 11.18 -1.36
N ALA A 104 5.92 11.27 -1.21
CA ALA A 104 5.24 11.26 0.08
C ALA A 104 5.39 9.92 0.82
N ILE A 105 5.32 8.78 0.12
CA ILE A 105 5.58 7.44 0.70
C ILE A 105 7.01 7.37 1.21
N CYS A 106 7.99 7.78 0.40
CA CYS A 106 9.40 7.77 0.76
C CYS A 106 9.69 8.64 1.98
N GLY A 107 9.15 9.85 2.03
CA GLY A 107 9.24 10.72 3.20
C GLY A 107 8.69 10.05 4.45
N SER A 108 7.54 9.42 4.35
CA SER A 108 6.92 8.71 5.47
C SER A 108 7.72 7.48 5.93
N ILE A 109 8.30 6.72 4.99
CA ILE A 109 9.22 5.62 5.31
C ILE A 109 10.42 6.16 6.09
N ALA A 110 11.04 7.26 5.61
CA ALA A 110 12.21 7.86 6.26
C ALA A 110 11.91 8.32 7.69
N ASP A 111 10.77 8.98 7.90
CA ASP A 111 10.35 9.43 9.22
C ASP A 111 10.13 8.26 10.19
N ARG A 112 9.53 7.17 9.70
CA ARG A 112 9.26 5.98 10.52
C ARG A 112 10.47 5.07 10.70
N ALA A 113 11.36 5.00 9.74
CA ALA A 113 12.57 4.18 9.80
C ALA A 113 13.35 4.45 11.10
N ARG A 114 13.49 5.73 11.47
CA ARG A 114 14.15 6.13 12.73
C ARG A 114 13.49 5.55 13.98
N ALA A 115 12.16 5.51 14.01
CA ALA A 115 11.41 4.96 15.15
C ALA A 115 11.60 3.44 15.31
N TYR A 116 12.01 2.76 14.24
CA TYR A 116 12.26 1.32 14.20
C TYR A 116 13.77 0.98 14.13
N ASN A 117 14.68 1.94 14.37
CA ASN A 117 16.13 1.77 14.25
C ASN A 117 16.58 1.23 12.87
N LEU A 118 15.86 1.58 11.82
CA LEU A 118 16.22 1.27 10.45
C LEU A 118 17.03 2.42 9.85
N ASN A 119 18.19 2.10 9.29
CA ASN A 119 19.02 3.07 8.56
C ASN A 119 18.65 3.01 7.08
N LEU A 120 17.95 4.02 6.57
CA LEU A 120 17.49 4.07 5.19
C LEU A 120 18.60 4.56 4.27
N ILE A 121 18.91 3.75 3.26
CA ILE A 121 19.81 4.10 2.14
C ILE A 121 18.92 4.23 0.91
N TRP A 122 18.91 5.41 0.32
CA TRP A 122 18.16 5.63 -0.91
C TRP A 122 18.81 4.91 -2.09
N GLY A 123 18.07 4.02 -2.75
CA GLY A 123 18.49 3.42 -4.02
C GLY A 123 18.51 4.48 -5.13
N ALA A 124 19.50 4.44 -5.99
CA ALA A 124 19.57 5.34 -7.12
C ALA A 124 18.55 4.96 -8.20
N ARG A 125 17.86 5.97 -8.79
CA ARG A 125 16.94 5.75 -9.93
C ARG A 125 17.61 5.00 -11.08
N GLN A 126 18.86 5.33 -11.37
CA GLN A 126 19.65 4.66 -12.39
C GLN A 126 19.80 3.17 -12.08
N GLU A 127 20.08 2.80 -10.84
CA GLU A 127 20.20 1.42 -10.36
C GLU A 127 18.91 0.63 -10.59
N PHE A 128 17.76 1.22 -10.29
CA PHE A 128 16.45 0.62 -10.56
C PHE A 128 16.22 0.41 -12.07
N ASN A 129 16.52 1.40 -12.89
CA ASN A 129 16.35 1.33 -14.34
C ASN A 129 17.28 0.29 -14.99
N GLU A 130 18.52 0.19 -14.53
CA GLU A 130 19.48 -0.83 -14.98
C GLU A 130 18.99 -2.23 -14.60
N LEU A 131 18.58 -2.42 -13.34
CA LEU A 131 18.08 -3.69 -12.83
C LEU A 131 16.84 -4.18 -13.59
N SER A 132 15.99 -3.26 -13.95
CA SER A 132 14.72 -3.54 -14.61
C SER A 132 14.85 -3.91 -16.08
N ARG A 133 15.96 -3.53 -16.72
CA ARG A 133 16.23 -3.84 -18.14
C ARG A 133 17.06 -5.11 -18.25
N ASP A 134 18.38 -5.00 -18.09
CA ASP A 134 19.33 -6.09 -18.30
C ASP A 134 20.45 -6.09 -17.24
N GLY A 135 20.35 -5.26 -16.20
CA GLY A 135 21.38 -5.13 -15.16
C GLY A 135 21.57 -6.44 -14.39
N SER A 136 22.82 -6.72 -14.02
CA SER A 136 23.15 -7.90 -13.24
C SER A 136 22.51 -7.85 -11.86
N LEU A 137 21.57 -8.76 -11.61
CA LEU A 137 20.92 -8.91 -10.32
C LEU A 137 21.90 -9.42 -9.25
N ASP A 138 22.88 -10.22 -9.65
CA ASP A 138 23.93 -10.70 -8.74
C ASP A 138 24.82 -9.54 -8.29
N ASP A 139 25.16 -8.58 -9.18
CA ASP A 139 25.91 -7.38 -8.82
C ASP A 139 25.13 -6.49 -7.85
N TYR A 140 23.83 -6.32 -8.08
CA TYR A 140 22.97 -5.59 -7.14
C TYR A 140 22.96 -6.25 -5.77
N VAL A 141 22.77 -7.57 -5.72
CA VAL A 141 22.81 -8.33 -4.46
C VAL A 141 24.18 -8.23 -3.79
N ALA A 142 25.27 -8.26 -4.57
CA ALA A 142 26.63 -8.09 -4.04
C ALA A 142 26.81 -6.70 -3.38
N ARG A 143 26.32 -5.65 -4.03
CA ARG A 143 26.31 -4.28 -3.45
C ARG A 143 25.45 -4.20 -2.18
N CYS A 144 24.26 -4.77 -2.19
CA CYS A 144 23.41 -4.84 -0.98
C CYS A 144 24.14 -5.51 0.18
N LYS A 145 24.82 -6.63 -0.08
CA LYS A 145 25.59 -7.33 0.95
C LYS A 145 26.80 -6.53 1.44
N ALA A 146 27.54 -5.90 0.53
CA ALA A 146 28.67 -5.03 0.87
C ALA A 146 28.24 -3.83 1.76
N ALA A 147 27.07 -3.26 1.46
CA ALA A 147 26.47 -2.19 2.26
C ALA A 147 25.70 -2.69 3.49
N ASN A 148 25.72 -3.99 3.79
CA ASN A 148 24.97 -4.62 4.88
C ASN A 148 23.45 -4.35 4.84
N ILE A 149 22.88 -4.21 3.64
CA ILE A 149 21.43 -4.02 3.46
C ILE A 149 20.69 -5.31 3.79
N LYS A 150 19.76 -5.25 4.71
CA LYS A 150 18.94 -6.36 5.19
C LYS A 150 17.55 -6.39 4.62
N GLY A 151 17.07 -5.28 4.08
CA GLY A 151 15.74 -5.18 3.50
C GLY A 151 15.64 -4.16 2.39
N VAL A 152 14.66 -4.36 1.51
CA VAL A 152 14.38 -3.50 0.36
C VAL A 152 12.88 -3.21 0.29
N PHE A 153 12.53 -1.93 0.24
CA PHE A 153 11.21 -1.47 -0.15
C PHE A 153 11.13 -1.43 -1.67
N PHE A 154 10.27 -2.23 -2.25
CA PHE A 154 10.20 -2.43 -3.68
C PHE A 154 8.85 -2.01 -4.25
N VAL A 155 8.85 -1.03 -5.17
CA VAL A 155 7.73 -0.73 -6.06
C VAL A 155 8.00 -1.44 -7.39
N PRO A 156 7.28 -2.54 -7.69
CA PRO A 156 7.46 -3.25 -8.95
C PRO A 156 7.23 -2.33 -10.16
N GLN A 157 8.01 -2.50 -11.23
CA GLN A 157 7.79 -1.72 -12.45
C GLN A 157 6.43 -2.02 -13.06
N ASP A 158 5.86 -1.02 -13.70
CA ASP A 158 4.70 -1.19 -14.55
C ASP A 158 5.06 -2.10 -15.74
N ALA A 159 4.20 -3.07 -16.02
CA ALA A 159 4.30 -3.87 -17.22
C ALA A 159 4.01 -2.99 -18.45
N MET A 160 5.03 -2.30 -18.90
CA MET A 160 4.97 -1.32 -19.98
C MET A 160 4.74 -1.97 -21.37
N GLY A 161 3.99 -3.09 -21.43
CA GLY A 161 3.75 -3.85 -22.66
C GLY A 161 4.91 -4.77 -23.06
N GLU A 162 5.98 -4.81 -22.29
CA GLU A 162 7.10 -5.73 -22.49
C GLU A 162 6.87 -7.01 -21.69
N ARG A 163 6.69 -8.13 -22.36
CA ARG A 163 6.44 -9.47 -21.75
C ARG A 163 7.45 -9.88 -20.67
N GLY A 164 8.59 -9.20 -20.58
CA GLY A 164 9.65 -9.50 -19.62
C GLY A 164 9.54 -8.80 -18.26
N VAL A 165 8.79 -7.69 -18.16
CA VAL A 165 8.80 -6.83 -16.93
C VAL A 165 8.22 -7.56 -15.73
N GLU A 166 7.13 -8.30 -15.90
CA GLU A 166 6.54 -9.08 -14.82
C GLU A 166 7.46 -10.17 -14.30
N LEU A 167 8.04 -10.94 -15.23
CA LEU A 167 9.02 -11.98 -14.88
C LEU A 167 10.22 -11.36 -14.19
N ARG A 168 10.65 -10.18 -14.63
CA ARG A 168 11.78 -9.48 -14.03
C ARG A 168 11.46 -8.98 -12.62
N ASN A 169 10.26 -8.41 -12.37
CA ASN A 169 9.85 -8.05 -11.03
C ASN A 169 9.86 -9.26 -10.08
N GLN A 170 9.34 -10.40 -10.54
CA GLN A 170 9.34 -11.64 -9.77
C GLN A 170 10.76 -12.12 -9.51
N GLU A 171 11.62 -12.14 -10.52
CA GLU A 171 13.02 -12.54 -10.42
C GLU A 171 13.78 -11.68 -9.40
N ILE A 172 13.59 -10.34 -9.42
CA ILE A 172 14.20 -9.41 -8.46
C ILE A 172 13.76 -9.76 -7.04
N ALA A 173 12.46 -9.80 -6.79
CA ALA A 173 11.93 -10.04 -5.46
C ALA A 173 12.33 -11.41 -4.89
N GLU A 174 12.22 -12.47 -5.70
CA GLU A 174 12.59 -13.83 -5.34
C GLU A 174 14.10 -14.00 -5.11
N THR A 175 14.92 -13.35 -5.91
CA THR A 175 16.38 -13.43 -5.74
C THR A 175 16.80 -12.71 -4.46
N LEU A 176 16.29 -11.52 -4.18
CA LEU A 176 16.55 -10.82 -2.91
C LEU A 176 16.18 -11.71 -1.73
N ARG A 177 14.96 -12.29 -1.74
CA ARG A 177 14.49 -13.20 -0.69
C ARG A 177 15.40 -14.41 -0.51
N ARG A 178 15.79 -15.09 -1.60
CA ARG A 178 16.70 -16.25 -1.56
C ARG A 178 18.10 -15.89 -1.03
N LYS A 179 18.52 -14.66 -1.19
CA LYS A 179 19.81 -14.15 -0.69
C LYS A 179 19.72 -13.60 0.73
N GLY A 180 18.57 -13.73 1.41
CA GLY A 180 18.34 -13.33 2.79
C GLY A 180 18.07 -11.83 2.96
N ILE A 181 17.65 -11.13 1.90
CA ILE A 181 17.24 -9.73 1.94
C ILE A 181 15.72 -9.68 1.98
N THR A 182 15.18 -9.08 3.03
CA THR A 182 13.75 -8.90 3.22
C THR A 182 13.17 -7.97 2.15
N VAL A 183 12.02 -8.32 1.59
CA VAL A 183 11.33 -7.48 0.60
C VAL A 183 9.95 -7.11 1.11
N VAL A 184 9.61 -5.83 1.05
CA VAL A 184 8.25 -5.31 1.25
C VAL A 184 7.82 -4.61 -0.03
N LEU A 185 6.77 -5.12 -0.66
CA LEU A 185 6.18 -4.55 -1.88
C LEU A 185 5.32 -3.35 -1.53
N ILE A 186 5.36 -2.31 -2.37
CA ILE A 186 4.59 -1.09 -2.21
C ILE A 186 3.82 -0.80 -3.51
N ASP A 187 2.59 -0.29 -3.37
CA ASP A 187 1.69 0.15 -4.44
C ASP A 187 1.13 -0.98 -5.31
N ARG A 188 1.97 -1.92 -5.74
CA ARG A 188 1.55 -3.03 -6.62
C ARG A 188 2.26 -4.33 -6.28
N ASP A 189 1.59 -5.44 -6.59
CA ASP A 189 2.14 -6.78 -6.44
C ASP A 189 3.01 -7.13 -7.66
N ILE A 190 3.89 -8.13 -7.51
CA ILE A 190 4.71 -8.71 -8.59
C ILE A 190 3.97 -9.74 -9.44
N VAL A 191 2.74 -10.07 -9.06
CA VAL A 191 1.86 -10.99 -9.81
C VAL A 191 0.57 -10.26 -10.22
N PRO A 192 -0.03 -10.67 -11.38
CA PRO A 192 -1.24 -10.03 -11.86
C PRO A 192 -2.44 -10.26 -10.95
N PHE A 193 -3.26 -9.21 -10.79
CA PHE A 193 -4.58 -9.32 -10.17
C PHE A 193 -5.43 -10.39 -10.90
N PRO A 194 -6.21 -11.25 -10.19
CA PRO A 194 -6.48 -11.20 -8.74
C PRO A 194 -5.51 -12.02 -7.88
N ARG A 195 -4.46 -12.59 -8.46
CA ARG A 195 -3.46 -13.36 -7.70
C ARG A 195 -2.74 -12.49 -6.68
N ARG A 196 -2.12 -13.12 -5.69
CA ARG A 196 -1.27 -12.49 -4.68
C ARG A 196 0.03 -13.26 -4.58
N SER A 197 1.13 -12.53 -4.39
CA SER A 197 2.44 -13.12 -4.13
C SER A 197 2.63 -13.46 -2.65
N ASP A 198 3.67 -14.24 -2.36
CA ASP A 198 4.11 -14.57 -1.01
C ASP A 198 5.06 -13.50 -0.43
N PHE A 199 4.77 -12.22 -0.67
CA PHE A 199 5.50 -11.09 -0.11
C PHE A 199 4.57 -10.20 0.71
N ASP A 200 5.12 -9.53 1.71
CA ASP A 200 4.40 -8.44 2.36
C ASP A 200 4.15 -7.33 1.35
N PHE A 201 2.93 -6.85 1.32
CA PHE A 201 2.47 -5.84 0.38
C PHE A 201 1.67 -4.76 1.08
N VAL A 202 1.92 -3.50 0.72
CA VAL A 202 1.18 -2.34 1.21
C VAL A 202 0.77 -1.46 0.04
N GLY A 203 -0.53 -1.18 -0.06
CA GLY A 203 -1.06 -0.32 -1.13
C GLY A 203 -2.49 0.10 -0.85
N ILE A 204 -3.22 0.47 -1.91
CA ILE A 204 -4.66 0.74 -1.83
C ILE A 204 -5.48 -0.45 -2.33
N ASP A 205 -6.73 -0.53 -1.89
CA ASP A 205 -7.72 -1.40 -2.54
C ASP A 205 -8.13 -0.79 -3.89
N ASN A 206 -7.47 -1.26 -4.95
CA ASN A 206 -7.70 -0.76 -6.30
C ASN A 206 -9.11 -1.08 -6.82
N VAL A 207 -9.71 -2.22 -6.42
CA VAL A 207 -11.10 -2.54 -6.82
C VAL A 207 -12.05 -1.55 -6.17
N GLN A 208 -11.90 -1.30 -4.87
CA GLN A 208 -12.69 -0.30 -4.16
C GLN A 208 -12.48 1.10 -4.75
N ALA A 209 -11.25 1.47 -5.11
CA ALA A 209 -10.95 2.78 -5.68
C ALA A 209 -11.74 3.02 -6.99
N GLY A 210 -11.69 2.07 -7.93
CA GLY A 210 -12.46 2.17 -9.18
C GLY A 210 -13.97 2.17 -8.96
N TYR A 211 -14.45 1.38 -7.99
CA TYR A 211 -15.86 1.38 -7.59
C TYR A 211 -16.30 2.76 -7.05
N VAL A 212 -15.52 3.36 -6.16
CA VAL A 212 -15.82 4.68 -5.57
C VAL A 212 -15.80 5.78 -6.63
N GLN A 213 -14.83 5.78 -7.56
CA GLN A 213 -14.79 6.73 -8.68
C GLN A 213 -16.07 6.66 -9.52
N ALA A 214 -16.50 5.45 -9.89
CA ALA A 214 -17.70 5.25 -10.69
C ALA A 214 -18.98 5.64 -9.93
N LYS A 215 -19.14 5.18 -8.69
CA LYS A 215 -20.31 5.53 -7.84
C LYS A 215 -20.45 7.03 -7.66
N HIS A 216 -19.33 7.75 -7.50
CA HIS A 216 -19.35 9.20 -7.42
C HIS A 216 -19.90 9.85 -8.70
N LEU A 217 -19.39 9.46 -9.87
CA LEU A 217 -19.89 10.00 -11.14
C LEU A 217 -21.37 9.63 -11.38
N ILE A 218 -21.78 8.41 -11.03
CA ILE A 218 -23.18 7.97 -11.10
C ILE A 218 -24.07 8.81 -10.21
N ALA A 219 -23.65 9.09 -8.97
CA ALA A 219 -24.35 9.98 -8.05
C ALA A 219 -24.43 11.42 -8.58
N CYS A 220 -23.43 11.86 -9.36
CA CYS A 220 -23.44 13.14 -10.07
C CYS A 220 -24.31 13.12 -11.35
N GLY A 221 -25.07 12.05 -11.60
CA GLY A 221 -26.00 11.94 -12.73
C GLY A 221 -25.43 11.33 -14.01
N CYS A 222 -24.18 10.86 -14.03
CA CYS A 222 -23.60 10.17 -15.17
C CYS A 222 -24.22 8.78 -15.35
N ARG A 223 -24.38 8.35 -16.60
CA ARG A 223 -24.97 7.06 -16.98
C ARG A 223 -24.11 6.31 -18.01
N ARG A 224 -23.23 7.00 -18.72
CA ARG A 224 -22.33 6.44 -19.74
C ARG A 224 -20.89 6.72 -19.35
N LEU A 225 -20.34 5.86 -18.50
CA LEU A 225 -18.97 5.97 -18.03
C LEU A 225 -18.00 5.30 -18.98
N VAL A 226 -16.83 5.91 -19.14
CA VAL A 226 -15.68 5.34 -19.84
C VAL A 226 -14.46 5.46 -18.95
N TYR A 227 -13.65 4.38 -18.89
CA TYR A 227 -12.36 4.34 -18.21
C TYR A 227 -11.25 4.64 -19.22
N VAL A 228 -10.38 5.59 -18.90
CA VAL A 228 -9.29 6.05 -19.76
C VAL A 228 -7.94 5.74 -19.12
N SER A 229 -7.09 5.03 -19.86
CA SER A 229 -5.78 4.53 -19.40
C SER A 229 -4.71 4.75 -20.47
N HIS A 230 -3.44 4.69 -20.08
CA HIS A 230 -2.32 4.59 -21.00
C HIS A 230 -2.36 3.28 -21.79
N GLU A 231 -1.65 3.21 -22.91
CA GLU A 231 -1.58 2.01 -23.77
C GLU A 231 -1.11 0.78 -23.00
N LYS A 232 -0.23 0.98 -22.04
CA LYS A 232 0.43 -0.06 -21.30
C LYS A 232 -0.46 -0.65 -20.22
N GLN A 233 -0.49 -1.98 -20.13
CA GLN A 233 -1.32 -2.69 -19.17
C GLN A 233 -0.65 -2.72 -17.80
N VAL A 234 -1.37 -2.31 -16.77
CA VAL A 234 -0.94 -2.33 -15.37
C VAL A 234 -2.01 -3.00 -14.53
N TRP A 235 -1.64 -3.95 -13.69
CA TRP A 235 -2.58 -4.75 -12.89
C TRP A 235 -3.49 -3.90 -12.00
N THR A 236 -2.96 -2.81 -11.45
CA THR A 236 -3.75 -1.88 -10.63
C THR A 236 -4.85 -1.21 -11.44
N VAL A 237 -4.60 -0.96 -12.74
CA VAL A 237 -5.60 -0.42 -13.68
C VAL A 237 -6.70 -1.43 -13.92
N ASP A 238 -6.36 -2.70 -14.19
CA ASP A 238 -7.36 -3.75 -14.41
C ASP A 238 -8.24 -3.95 -13.16
N ALA A 239 -7.64 -3.90 -11.97
CA ALA A 239 -8.38 -3.97 -10.72
C ALA A 239 -9.35 -2.78 -10.54
N ARG A 240 -8.90 -1.54 -10.81
CA ARG A 240 -9.77 -0.35 -10.76
C ARG A 240 -10.88 -0.42 -11.80
N PHE A 241 -10.56 -0.85 -13.02
CA PHE A 241 -11.57 -1.03 -14.08
C PHE A 241 -12.64 -2.06 -13.68
N ASN A 242 -12.25 -3.18 -13.05
CA ASN A 242 -13.21 -4.15 -12.52
C ASN A 242 -14.09 -3.52 -11.43
N GLY A 243 -13.53 -2.68 -10.55
CA GLY A 243 -14.30 -1.92 -9.56
C GLY A 243 -15.34 -0.99 -10.21
N MET A 244 -14.97 -0.28 -11.28
CA MET A 244 -15.93 0.54 -12.04
C MET A 244 -17.04 -0.33 -12.63
N ARG A 245 -16.72 -1.50 -13.21
CA ARG A 245 -17.73 -2.41 -13.76
C ARG A 245 -18.72 -2.88 -12.70
N ASN A 246 -18.23 -3.28 -11.53
CA ASN A 246 -19.07 -3.67 -10.40
C ASN A 246 -20.06 -2.56 -10.01
N ALA A 247 -19.60 -1.30 -10.00
CA ALA A 247 -20.47 -0.16 -9.71
C ALA A 247 -21.56 0.07 -10.77
N LEU A 248 -21.22 -0.12 -12.07
CA LEU A 248 -22.18 -0.02 -13.16
C LEU A 248 -23.23 -1.13 -13.07
N GLU A 249 -22.80 -2.38 -12.87
CA GLU A 249 -23.68 -3.55 -12.72
C GLU A 249 -24.66 -3.39 -11.55
N GLU A 250 -24.15 -2.97 -10.38
CA GLU A 250 -24.98 -2.70 -9.19
C GLU A 250 -26.05 -1.62 -9.46
N CYS A 251 -25.73 -0.63 -10.27
CA CYS A 251 -26.65 0.46 -10.62
C CYS A 251 -27.53 0.15 -11.84
N GLY A 252 -27.47 -1.04 -12.40
CA GLY A 252 -28.22 -1.43 -13.61
C GLY A 252 -27.84 -0.63 -14.86
N LEU A 253 -26.59 -0.14 -14.91
CA LEU A 253 -26.06 0.62 -16.05
C LEU A 253 -25.37 -0.31 -17.05
N PRO A 254 -25.34 0.02 -18.35
CA PRO A 254 -24.75 -0.82 -19.37
C PRO A 254 -23.26 -1.10 -19.11
N THR A 255 -22.89 -2.36 -19.19
CA THR A 255 -21.49 -2.85 -19.12
C THR A 255 -21.01 -3.46 -20.43
N ASP A 256 -21.87 -3.49 -21.43
CA ASP A 256 -21.59 -3.97 -22.77
C ASP A 256 -20.84 -2.95 -23.63
N GLY A 257 -20.01 -3.44 -24.52
CA GLY A 257 -19.17 -2.64 -25.41
C GLY A 257 -17.87 -2.15 -24.75
N PRO A 258 -17.06 -1.36 -25.48
CA PRO A 258 -15.76 -0.89 -25.00
C PRO A 258 -15.94 0.21 -23.95
N LEU A 259 -15.71 -0.16 -22.70
CA LEU A 259 -15.70 0.76 -21.55
C LEU A 259 -14.29 1.22 -21.16
N LEU A 260 -13.25 0.48 -21.55
CA LEU A 260 -11.85 0.77 -21.29
C LEU A 260 -11.15 1.18 -22.57
N PHE A 261 -10.59 2.38 -22.57
CA PHE A 261 -9.79 2.92 -23.67
C PHE A 261 -8.35 3.11 -23.22
N ARG A 262 -7.42 2.62 -24.03
CA ARG A 262 -5.97 2.74 -23.79
C ARG A 262 -5.33 3.52 -24.92
N GLY A 263 -4.53 4.54 -24.58
CA GLY A 263 -3.84 5.36 -25.58
C GLY A 263 -3.14 6.56 -24.98
N ASP A 264 -2.56 7.38 -25.85
CA ASP A 264 -1.92 8.63 -25.48
C ASP A 264 -2.98 9.73 -25.28
N PRO A 265 -3.11 10.31 -24.06
CA PRO A 265 -4.08 11.36 -23.78
C PRO A 265 -3.81 12.66 -24.57
N THR A 266 -2.63 12.83 -25.14
CA THR A 266 -2.27 14.02 -25.97
C THR A 266 -2.59 13.85 -27.44
N ASP A 267 -2.89 12.61 -27.90
CA ASP A 267 -3.27 12.32 -29.28
C ASP A 267 -4.75 12.64 -29.53
N GLU A 268 -5.01 13.56 -30.46
CA GLU A 268 -6.37 13.93 -30.85
C GLU A 268 -7.17 12.74 -31.39
N SER A 269 -6.54 11.80 -32.08
CA SER A 269 -7.24 10.62 -32.65
C SER A 269 -7.77 9.73 -31.53
N PHE A 270 -6.98 9.53 -30.46
CA PHE A 270 -7.39 8.81 -29.27
C PHE A 270 -8.52 9.52 -28.53
N VAL A 271 -8.41 10.83 -28.29
CA VAL A 271 -9.47 11.62 -27.65
C VAL A 271 -10.77 11.53 -28.45
N ARG A 272 -10.70 11.65 -29.80
CA ARG A 272 -11.86 11.46 -30.66
C ARG A 272 -12.46 10.05 -30.59
N ALA A 273 -11.64 9.02 -30.49
CA ALA A 273 -12.10 7.64 -30.31
C ALA A 273 -12.90 7.44 -29.01
N VAL A 274 -12.41 7.97 -27.89
CA VAL A 274 -13.12 7.96 -26.62
C VAL A 274 -14.43 8.74 -26.71
N MET A 275 -14.39 9.96 -27.25
CA MET A 275 -15.55 10.86 -27.30
C MET A 275 -16.65 10.42 -28.30
N ARG A 276 -16.33 9.57 -29.30
CA ARG A 276 -17.35 8.92 -30.15
C ARG A 276 -18.32 8.06 -29.35
N ARG A 277 -17.95 7.56 -28.19
CA ARG A 277 -18.85 6.82 -27.27
C ARG A 277 -19.88 7.74 -26.60
N ARG A 278 -19.77 9.05 -26.76
CA ARG A 278 -20.61 10.06 -26.12
C ARG A 278 -20.69 9.88 -24.59
N PRO A 279 -19.57 9.71 -23.90
CA PRO A 279 -19.59 9.54 -22.45
C PRO A 279 -20.17 10.80 -21.80
N ASP A 280 -20.83 10.64 -20.66
CA ASP A 280 -21.20 11.73 -19.76
C ASP A 280 -20.32 11.74 -18.50
N GLY A 281 -19.53 10.67 -18.26
CA GLY A 281 -18.54 10.57 -17.23
C GLY A 281 -17.25 9.86 -17.69
N LEU A 282 -16.08 10.41 -17.31
CA LEU A 282 -14.77 9.84 -17.58
C LEU A 282 -14.06 9.51 -16.28
N VAL A 283 -13.59 8.28 -16.16
CA VAL A 283 -12.74 7.82 -15.06
C VAL A 283 -11.32 7.68 -15.59
N PHE A 284 -10.40 8.45 -15.01
CA PHE A 284 -9.00 8.42 -15.40
C PHE A 284 -8.15 7.63 -14.39
N ILE A 285 -7.11 6.95 -14.89
CA ILE A 285 -6.19 6.17 -14.06
C ILE A 285 -5.45 7.03 -13.04
N HIS A 286 -5.15 8.28 -13.36
CA HIS A 286 -4.53 9.29 -12.50
C HIS A 286 -4.80 10.71 -13.03
N ASP A 287 -4.51 11.71 -12.21
CA ASP A 287 -4.84 13.11 -12.47
C ASP A 287 -4.09 13.69 -13.68
N ASP A 288 -2.80 13.34 -13.86
CA ASP A 288 -2.02 13.84 -15.01
C ASP A 288 -2.65 13.43 -16.33
N MET A 289 -3.16 12.19 -16.42
CA MET A 289 -3.87 11.74 -17.61
C MET A 289 -5.16 12.52 -17.82
N ALA A 290 -5.89 12.83 -16.75
CA ALA A 290 -7.09 13.66 -16.84
C ALA A 290 -6.75 15.07 -17.35
N ILE A 291 -5.68 15.67 -16.86
CA ILE A 291 -5.22 17.01 -17.27
C ILE A 291 -4.88 17.00 -18.78
N ALA A 292 -4.04 16.07 -19.21
CA ALA A 292 -3.61 15.96 -20.60
C ALA A 292 -4.78 15.72 -21.55
N PHE A 293 -5.63 14.73 -21.25
CA PHE A 293 -6.80 14.39 -22.06
C PHE A 293 -7.80 15.55 -22.17
N MET A 294 -8.12 16.17 -21.03
CA MET A 294 -9.09 17.27 -20.99
C MET A 294 -8.54 18.53 -21.66
N GLY A 295 -7.22 18.73 -21.66
CA GLY A 295 -6.55 19.78 -22.41
C GLY A 295 -6.79 19.65 -23.91
N VAL A 296 -6.71 18.45 -24.48
CA VAL A 296 -7.05 18.17 -25.89
C VAL A 296 -8.56 18.22 -26.10
N CYS A 297 -9.32 17.56 -25.23
CA CYS A 297 -10.78 17.47 -25.34
C CYS A 297 -11.45 18.85 -25.40
N SER A 298 -11.02 19.82 -24.57
CA SER A 298 -11.58 21.18 -24.54
C SER A 298 -11.34 21.98 -25.81
N ARG A 299 -10.26 21.69 -26.56
CA ARG A 299 -10.00 22.29 -27.88
C ARG A 299 -10.89 21.71 -28.97
N LEU A 300 -11.23 20.41 -28.89
CA LEU A 300 -11.98 19.69 -29.91
C LEU A 300 -13.50 19.78 -29.72
N TYR A 301 -13.95 19.92 -28.49
CA TYR A 301 -15.38 19.83 -28.14
C TYR A 301 -15.79 20.97 -27.20
N ARG A 302 -16.91 21.60 -27.47
CA ARG A 302 -17.55 22.59 -26.58
C ARG A 302 -18.38 21.95 -25.46
N ARG A 303 -18.57 20.63 -25.55
CA ARG A 303 -19.36 19.88 -24.58
C ARG A 303 -18.54 19.63 -23.30
N THR A 304 -19.14 19.90 -22.16
CA THR A 304 -18.61 19.53 -20.85
C THR A 304 -18.92 18.05 -20.57
N VAL A 305 -17.93 17.32 -20.07
CA VAL A 305 -18.05 15.93 -19.58
C VAL A 305 -17.55 15.92 -18.17
N LYS A 306 -18.27 15.24 -17.26
CA LYS A 306 -17.82 15.06 -15.87
C LYS A 306 -16.67 14.07 -15.81
N TYR A 307 -15.72 14.31 -14.93
CA TYR A 307 -14.57 13.41 -14.81
C TYR A 307 -13.94 13.40 -13.42
N ILE A 308 -13.22 12.30 -13.15
CA ILE A 308 -12.52 12.04 -11.90
C ILE A 308 -11.18 11.36 -12.18
N GLY A 309 -10.15 11.74 -11.44
CA GLY A 309 -8.82 11.15 -11.47
C GLY A 309 -8.48 10.34 -10.22
N LEU A 310 -7.19 10.16 -9.99
CA LEU A 310 -6.58 9.53 -8.81
C LEU A 310 -5.28 10.27 -8.51
N ASP A 311 -4.82 10.26 -7.27
CA ASP A 311 -3.60 10.80 -6.65
C ASP A 311 -3.79 12.14 -5.96
N ASP A 312 -4.77 12.96 -6.38
CA ASP A 312 -5.00 14.30 -5.83
C ASP A 312 -3.72 15.17 -5.83
N ILE A 313 -3.06 15.23 -6.98
CA ILE A 313 -1.82 16.00 -7.15
C ILE A 313 -2.06 17.51 -7.05
N SER A 314 -1.00 18.28 -6.82
CA SER A 314 -1.09 19.74 -6.66
C SER A 314 -1.76 20.43 -7.84
N HIS A 315 -1.43 20.05 -9.09
CA HIS A 315 -2.06 20.59 -10.29
C HIS A 315 -3.56 20.31 -10.37
N SER A 316 -4.00 19.10 -10.03
CA SER A 316 -5.43 18.73 -10.06
C SER A 316 -6.24 19.53 -9.05
N ARG A 317 -5.66 19.85 -7.89
CA ARG A 317 -6.29 20.72 -6.89
C ARG A 317 -6.56 22.11 -7.43
N HIS A 318 -5.57 22.73 -8.07
CA HIS A 318 -5.70 24.08 -8.66
C HIS A 318 -6.72 24.08 -9.82
N LEU A 319 -6.74 23.04 -10.64
CA LEU A 319 -7.66 22.91 -11.76
C LEU A 319 -9.08 22.49 -11.33
N GLY A 320 -9.30 22.19 -10.05
CA GLY A 320 -10.60 21.76 -9.53
C GLY A 320 -11.03 20.39 -10.03
N ILE A 321 -10.06 19.46 -10.19
CA ILE A 321 -10.31 18.09 -10.62
C ILE A 321 -10.72 17.26 -9.40
N SER A 322 -11.85 16.56 -9.50
CA SER A 322 -12.26 15.55 -8.54
C SER A 322 -11.30 14.37 -8.63
N SER A 323 -10.86 13.87 -7.50
CA SER A 323 -9.84 12.83 -7.44
C SER A 323 -10.04 11.90 -6.25
N LEU A 324 -9.42 10.73 -6.29
CA LEU A 324 -9.19 9.92 -5.09
C LEU A 324 -7.79 10.21 -4.56
N ARG A 325 -7.70 10.63 -3.31
CA ARG A 325 -6.43 10.82 -2.61
C ARG A 325 -5.97 9.51 -2.00
N GLN A 326 -4.82 9.03 -2.43
CA GLN A 326 -4.18 7.87 -1.83
C GLN A 326 -3.55 8.25 -0.48
N PRO A 327 -3.64 7.38 0.56
CA PRO A 327 -3.10 7.66 1.88
C PRO A 327 -1.59 7.36 1.95
N ALA A 328 -0.78 8.06 1.13
CA ALA A 328 0.65 7.83 0.95
C ALA A 328 1.43 7.75 2.28
N ARG A 329 1.07 8.64 3.23
CA ARG A 329 1.68 8.63 4.56
C ARG A 329 1.46 7.30 5.28
N PHE A 330 0.22 6.80 5.33
CA PHE A 330 -0.09 5.54 6.01
C PHE A 330 0.52 4.33 5.32
N ILE A 331 0.61 4.36 3.98
CA ILE A 331 1.31 3.33 3.19
C ILE A 331 2.79 3.26 3.59
N GLY A 332 3.48 4.40 3.66
CA GLY A 332 4.89 4.46 4.06
C GLY A 332 5.12 4.04 5.52
N GLU A 333 4.26 4.51 6.44
CA GLU A 333 4.33 4.13 7.86
C GLU A 333 4.17 2.62 8.04
N GLU A 334 3.21 2.02 7.34
CA GLU A 334 2.93 0.58 7.42
C GLU A 334 4.02 -0.26 6.76
N ALA A 335 4.55 0.19 5.60
CA ALA A 335 5.68 -0.47 4.95
C ALA A 335 6.90 -0.53 5.89
N ALA A 336 7.25 0.59 6.53
CA ALA A 336 8.34 0.63 7.52
C ALA A 336 8.08 -0.29 8.72
N ARG A 337 6.82 -0.37 9.18
CA ARG A 337 6.42 -1.27 10.27
C ARG A 337 6.58 -2.74 9.88
N LEU A 338 6.12 -3.14 8.69
CA LEU A 338 6.27 -4.51 8.19
C LEU A 338 7.74 -4.88 8.02
N MET A 339 8.55 -3.99 7.46
CA MET A 339 10.00 -4.19 7.33
C MET A 339 10.64 -4.46 8.70
N ALA A 340 10.35 -3.63 9.70
CA ALA A 340 10.88 -3.79 11.04
C ALA A 340 10.47 -5.12 11.67
N LEU A 341 9.21 -5.54 11.52
CA LEU A 341 8.71 -6.82 12.02
C LEU A 341 9.47 -8.00 11.38
N ARG A 342 9.65 -7.99 10.06
CA ARG A 342 10.35 -9.07 9.36
C ARG A 342 11.83 -9.15 9.74
N LEU A 343 12.48 -8.01 9.87
CA LEU A 343 13.87 -7.97 10.32
C LEU A 343 14.01 -8.36 11.80
N GLY A 344 12.95 -8.22 12.60
CA GLY A 344 12.85 -8.71 13.97
C GLY A 344 12.42 -10.19 14.07
N HIS A 345 12.57 -10.97 13.00
CA HIS A 345 12.27 -12.42 12.95
C HIS A 345 10.77 -12.79 13.07
N ASP A 346 9.86 -11.92 12.60
CA ASP A 346 8.45 -12.28 12.45
C ASP A 346 8.30 -13.41 11.42
N THR A 347 7.79 -14.55 11.86
CA THR A 347 7.58 -15.77 11.05
C THR A 347 6.14 -15.94 10.57
N LEU A 348 5.27 -14.97 10.83
CA LEU A 348 3.89 -15.02 10.35
C LEU A 348 3.81 -15.00 8.81
N PRO A 349 2.73 -15.53 8.23
CA PRO A 349 2.52 -15.45 6.79
C PRO A 349 2.62 -14.01 6.25
N PRO A 350 2.96 -13.85 4.96
CA PRO A 350 2.97 -12.54 4.31
C PRO A 350 1.63 -11.81 4.45
N ARG A 351 1.69 -10.51 4.66
CA ARG A 351 0.52 -9.65 4.89
C ARG A 351 0.22 -8.80 3.67
N GLN A 352 -1.06 -8.69 3.37
CA GLN A 352 -1.59 -7.78 2.35
C GLN A 352 -2.32 -6.65 3.07
N VAL A 353 -1.71 -5.48 3.16
CA VAL A 353 -2.32 -4.31 3.82
C VAL A 353 -2.83 -3.35 2.78
N LEU A 354 -4.16 -3.23 2.71
CA LEU A 354 -4.86 -2.39 1.75
C LEU A 354 -5.56 -1.24 2.45
N PHE A 355 -5.29 -0.03 1.99
CA PHE A 355 -5.95 1.18 2.46
C PHE A 355 -7.04 1.64 1.49
N SER A 356 -8.06 2.28 2.01
CA SER A 356 -9.04 3.00 1.18
C SER A 356 -8.50 4.37 0.78
N ALA A 357 -8.70 4.75 -0.48
CA ALA A 357 -8.44 6.11 -0.95
C ALA A 357 -9.62 7.04 -0.60
N GLU A 358 -9.32 8.29 -0.29
CA GLU A 358 -10.30 9.31 0.07
C GLU A 358 -10.86 10.02 -1.17
N LEU A 359 -12.18 10.05 -1.30
CA LEU A 359 -12.84 10.81 -2.38
C LEU A 359 -12.79 12.31 -2.10
N ILE A 360 -12.26 13.09 -3.04
CA ILE A 360 -12.18 14.54 -3.01
C ILE A 360 -13.00 15.12 -4.16
N PRO A 361 -14.30 15.41 -3.95
CA PRO A 361 -15.16 15.97 -4.99
C PRO A 361 -14.78 17.42 -5.28
N ARG A 362 -14.75 17.78 -6.57
CA ARG A 362 -14.51 19.16 -7.06
C ARG A 362 -15.36 19.43 -8.29
N ARG A 363 -15.16 20.62 -8.89
CA ARG A 363 -15.99 21.10 -10.02
C ARG A 363 -16.01 20.17 -11.23
N SER A 364 -14.95 19.40 -11.48
CA SER A 364 -14.90 18.52 -12.67
C SER A 364 -15.98 17.43 -12.68
N SER A 365 -16.49 17.04 -11.52
CA SER A 365 -17.58 16.07 -11.41
C SER A 365 -18.89 16.70 -10.93
N LEU A 366 -18.81 17.76 -10.10
CA LEU A 366 -20.01 18.39 -9.52
C LEU A 366 -20.73 19.30 -10.53
N GLY A 367 -20.02 19.82 -11.53
CA GLY A 367 -20.48 20.88 -12.41
C GLY A 367 -20.31 22.25 -11.74
N GLY A 368 -19.87 23.25 -12.47
CA GLY A 368 -19.85 24.65 -12.04
C GLY A 368 -21.00 25.38 -12.65
#